data_f6be6f50c51cd6ba4cc699c1b0a152fc
#
_entry.id   f6be6f50c51cd6ba4cc699c1b0a152fc
#
_cell.length_a   1.000
_cell.length_b   1.000
_cell.length_c   1.000
_cell.angle_alpha   90.00
_cell.angle_beta   90.00
_cell.angle_gamma   90.00
#
_symmetry.space_group_name_H-M   'P 1'
#
loop_
_entity.id
_entity.type
_entity.pdbx_description
1 polymer ?
#
loop_
_entity_poly.entity_id
_entity_poly.type
_entity_poly.pdbx_seq_one_letter_code
_entity_poly.pdbx_strand_id
1 'polypeptide(L)'
;MPSETARETVLPNPMPWSRLGGYGHRRAFLQLSAALLLAALSCPARPAATEMPPLKIIAFGDSLVAGFGLAADAAFPAVLEKTLRAAGYHVTVVNAGVSGDTASGGQARLDWALGEGADGVILELGANDMLRGVDPEVTKAALDAILGELRARNIKVLIAGMKAASSLGQDYKTRFDAIYPALAKKYDAPLYPFFLEGVAGEPALKLGDGLHPNSAGVERIVKGILPSVRAFVDKFGAKAARSK
;
A
#
# COMPACT_ATOMS: atom_id res chain seq x y z
N MET A 1 -5.48 38.21 105.90
CA MET A 1 -5.47 37.18 106.94
C MET A 1 -6.04 35.87 106.44
N PRO A 2 -5.57 34.73 106.84
CA PRO A 2 -4.19 34.23 107.01
C PRO A 2 -3.91 33.18 105.94
N SER A 3 -2.66 32.94 105.55
CA SER A 3 -1.69 31.91 105.98
C SER A 3 -2.18 30.49 105.69
N GLU A 4 -1.47 29.71 105.05
CA GLU A 4 -0.56 28.64 105.56
C GLU A 4 -0.10 27.68 104.49
N THR A 5 1.10 27.60 104.43
CA THR A 5 2.08 26.52 104.58
C THR A 5 2.28 25.49 103.47
N ALA A 6 3.55 25.48 103.16
CA ALA A 6 4.24 24.54 102.33
C ALA A 6 4.13 23.08 102.77
N ARG A 7 4.13 22.20 101.79
CA ARG A 7 4.75 20.84 101.97
C ARG A 7 5.52 20.45 100.73
N GLU A 8 6.78 20.37 100.93
CA GLU A 8 7.72 19.72 100.03
C GLU A 8 7.38 18.23 99.96
N THR A 9 7.23 17.71 98.80
CA THR A 9 7.27 16.27 98.56
C THR A 9 8.35 15.93 97.56
N VAL A 10 9.34 15.24 98.05
CA VAL A 10 10.50 14.69 97.36
C VAL A 10 10.04 13.68 96.34
N LEU A 11 10.40 13.90 95.03
CA LEU A 11 10.22 12.92 93.98
C LEU A 11 11.42 12.00 93.89
N PRO A 12 11.21 10.70 93.67
CA PRO A 12 12.32 9.76 93.46
C PRO A 12 12.84 9.78 92.06
N ASN A 13 14.12 9.55 91.93
CA ASN A 13 15.00 9.48 90.79
C ASN A 13 14.50 8.51 89.71
N PRO A 14 14.43 8.87 88.38
CA PRO A 14 14.11 7.93 87.36
C PRO A 14 15.30 7.08 86.90
N MET A 15 15.09 5.78 86.82
CA MET A 15 16.05 4.81 86.34
C MET A 15 16.41 5.01 84.83
N PRO A 16 17.63 4.63 84.39
CA PRO A 16 18.03 4.73 83.03
C PRO A 16 17.49 3.58 82.17
N TRP A 17 16.68 3.95 81.15
CA TRP A 17 16.27 3.01 80.15
C TRP A 17 17.29 2.98 78.99
N SER A 18 18.27 2.15 79.10
CA SER A 18 19.12 1.70 78.02
C SER A 18 18.49 0.45 77.41
N ARG A 19 17.82 0.58 76.28
CA ARG A 19 17.70 -0.39 75.15
C ARG A 19 16.79 0.12 74.06
N LEU A 20 17.37 0.67 73.04
CA LEU A 20 16.75 0.82 71.77
C LEU A 20 17.61 0.14 70.68
N GLY A 21 17.47 -1.17 70.64
CA GLY A 21 17.75 -1.90 69.42
C GLY A 21 16.47 -1.96 68.57
N GLY A 22 16.52 -1.64 67.34
CA GLY A 22 15.47 -2.12 66.45
C GLY A 22 14.88 -1.23 65.37
N TYR A 23 15.41 -0.06 65.04
CA TYR A 23 14.86 0.77 63.96
C TYR A 23 15.67 0.74 62.65
N GLY A 24 16.83 0.09 62.59
CA GLY A 24 17.69 0.06 61.39
C GLY A 24 17.16 -0.83 60.26
N HIS A 25 16.54 -1.94 60.59
CA HIS A 25 16.15 -2.90 59.54
C HIS A 25 14.89 -2.55 58.77
N ARG A 26 13.96 -1.80 59.36
CA ARG A 26 12.73 -1.39 58.67
C ARG A 26 12.97 -0.32 57.61
N ARG A 27 13.94 0.57 57.79
CA ARG A 27 14.31 1.60 56.79
C ARG A 27 15.05 1.00 55.62
N ALA A 28 15.93 0.01 55.86
CA ALA A 28 16.64 -0.68 54.78
C ALA A 28 15.70 -1.49 53.89
N PHE A 29 14.67 -2.15 54.46
CA PHE A 29 13.67 -2.89 53.68
C PHE A 29 12.79 -1.97 52.82
N LEU A 30 12.37 -0.82 53.34
CA LEU A 30 11.57 0.17 52.57
C LEU A 30 12.39 0.85 51.46
N GLN A 31 13.67 1.06 51.65
CA GLN A 31 14.54 1.64 50.60
C GLN A 31 14.86 0.63 49.50
N LEU A 32 15.06 -0.65 49.83
CA LEU A 32 15.24 -1.71 48.84
C LEU A 32 13.97 -1.96 47.99
N SER A 33 12.80 -1.89 48.61
CA SER A 33 11.52 -2.04 47.90
C SER A 33 11.23 -0.87 46.95
N ALA A 34 11.58 0.37 47.33
CA ALA A 34 11.42 1.55 46.50
C ALA A 34 12.40 1.56 45.29
N ALA A 35 13.65 1.08 45.52
CA ALA A 35 14.64 0.98 44.45
C ALA A 35 14.27 -0.10 43.39
N LEU A 36 13.69 -1.21 43.82
CA LEU A 36 13.20 -2.26 42.92
C LEU A 36 11.96 -1.81 42.11
N LEU A 37 11.06 -1.01 42.72
CA LEU A 37 9.92 -0.44 41.97
C LEU A 37 10.35 0.62 40.95
N LEU A 38 11.35 1.45 41.27
CA LEU A 38 11.89 2.42 40.29
C LEU A 38 12.67 1.76 39.15
N ALA A 39 13.35 0.66 39.38
CA ALA A 39 14.05 -0.10 38.35
C ALA A 39 13.08 -0.80 37.37
N ALA A 40 11.88 -1.19 37.84
CA ALA A 40 10.84 -1.78 36.97
C ALA A 40 10.16 -0.76 36.05
N LEU A 41 10.20 0.53 36.36
CA LEU A 41 9.66 1.62 35.55
C LEU A 41 10.65 2.17 34.50
N SER A 42 11.92 1.73 34.58
CA SER A 42 12.96 2.13 33.60
C SER A 42 13.11 1.14 32.47
N CYS A 43 12.01 0.48 32.03
CA CYS A 43 12.05 -0.24 30.77
C CYS A 43 12.30 0.80 29.64
N PRO A 44 13.47 0.80 28.95
CA PRO A 44 13.67 1.74 27.86
C PRO A 44 12.56 1.50 26.86
N ALA A 45 11.75 2.52 26.59
CA ALA A 45 10.76 2.47 25.55
C ALA A 45 11.49 2.05 24.28
N ARG A 46 11.23 0.83 23.83
CA ARG A 46 11.77 0.32 22.55
C ARG A 46 11.35 1.34 21.50
N PRO A 47 12.29 1.98 20.76
CA PRO A 47 11.89 2.92 19.74
C PRO A 47 10.88 2.19 18.86
N ALA A 48 9.69 2.79 18.70
CA ALA A 48 8.71 2.29 17.76
C ALA A 48 9.45 2.19 16.42
N ALA A 49 9.55 0.98 15.87
CA ALA A 49 10.12 0.79 14.55
C ALA A 49 9.31 1.71 13.64
N THR A 50 9.95 2.69 13.05
CA THR A 50 9.33 3.58 12.07
C THR A 50 8.94 2.67 10.91
N GLU A 51 7.66 2.27 10.85
CA GLU A 51 7.18 1.49 9.71
C GLU A 51 7.42 2.32 8.46
N MET A 52 8.19 1.77 7.53
CA MET A 52 8.38 2.41 6.25
C MET A 52 7.02 2.57 5.57
N PRO A 53 6.76 3.71 4.89
CA PRO A 53 5.50 3.89 4.19
C PRO A 53 5.30 2.74 3.18
N PRO A 54 4.04 2.35 2.91
CA PRO A 54 3.76 1.32 1.92
C PRO A 54 4.24 1.74 0.54
N LEU A 55 4.74 0.78 -0.25
CA LEU A 55 5.07 0.99 -1.66
C LEU A 55 3.83 1.52 -2.40
N LYS A 56 3.92 2.70 -3.00
CA LYS A 56 2.81 3.34 -3.70
C LYS A 56 2.82 2.97 -5.18
N ILE A 57 1.89 2.13 -5.61
CA ILE A 57 1.66 1.78 -7.02
C ILE A 57 0.41 2.51 -7.51
N ILE A 58 0.50 3.16 -8.66
CA ILE A 58 -0.66 3.74 -9.33
C ILE A 58 -1.12 2.78 -10.42
N ALA A 59 -2.35 2.31 -10.36
CA ALA A 59 -3.02 1.65 -11.46
C ALA A 59 -3.62 2.75 -12.35
N PHE A 60 -2.97 3.01 -13.48
CA PHE A 60 -3.31 4.08 -14.41
C PHE A 60 -3.92 3.49 -15.67
N GLY A 61 -5.19 3.81 -15.92
CA GLY A 61 -5.93 3.18 -17.00
C GLY A 61 -7.28 3.80 -17.28
N ASP A 62 -8.13 3.06 -17.96
CA ASP A 62 -9.47 3.48 -18.33
C ASP A 62 -10.57 2.89 -17.41
N SER A 63 -11.73 2.53 -17.98
CA SER A 63 -12.85 1.94 -17.24
C SER A 63 -12.54 0.58 -16.62
N LEU A 64 -11.60 -0.17 -17.19
CA LEU A 64 -11.19 -1.47 -16.71
C LEU A 64 -10.42 -1.36 -15.38
N VAL A 65 -9.65 -0.29 -15.22
CA VAL A 65 -8.97 0.06 -13.96
C VAL A 65 -9.92 0.78 -13.01
N ALA A 66 -10.73 1.73 -13.52
CA ALA A 66 -11.69 2.49 -12.71
C ALA A 66 -12.68 1.59 -11.95
N GLY A 67 -13.01 0.42 -12.50
CA GLY A 67 -14.03 -0.48 -11.96
C GLY A 67 -15.43 -0.04 -12.38
N PHE A 68 -15.63 0.29 -13.68
CA PHE A 68 -16.92 0.69 -14.21
C PHE A 68 -18.04 -0.29 -13.85
N GLY A 69 -19.12 0.23 -13.26
CA GLY A 69 -20.29 -0.55 -12.87
C GLY A 69 -20.08 -1.44 -11.62
N LEU A 70 -18.95 -1.31 -10.92
CA LEU A 70 -18.64 -2.07 -9.73
C LEU A 70 -18.58 -1.18 -8.48
N ALA A 71 -18.71 -1.79 -7.31
CA ALA A 71 -18.35 -1.16 -6.06
C ALA A 71 -16.84 -0.92 -5.99
N ALA A 72 -16.40 0.11 -5.28
CA ALA A 72 -15.00 0.52 -5.24
C ALA A 72 -14.03 -0.59 -4.76
N ASP A 73 -14.48 -1.42 -3.83
CA ASP A 73 -13.72 -2.56 -3.28
C ASP A 73 -13.64 -3.76 -4.23
N ALA A 74 -14.50 -3.81 -5.26
CA ALA A 74 -14.50 -4.80 -6.33
C ALA A 74 -13.71 -4.33 -7.59
N ALA A 75 -13.25 -3.09 -7.63
CA ALA A 75 -12.42 -2.57 -8.72
C ALA A 75 -11.02 -3.23 -8.72
N PHE A 76 -10.41 -3.33 -9.91
CA PHE A 76 -9.11 -3.97 -10.10
C PHE A 76 -8.03 -3.53 -9.09
N PRO A 77 -7.81 -2.22 -8.83
CA PRO A 77 -6.76 -1.79 -7.90
C PRO A 77 -7.00 -2.27 -6.46
N ALA A 78 -8.25 -2.23 -5.99
CA ALA A 78 -8.61 -2.65 -4.63
C ALA A 78 -8.44 -4.17 -4.43
N VAL A 79 -8.89 -4.98 -5.40
CA VAL A 79 -8.74 -6.44 -5.38
C VAL A 79 -7.26 -6.82 -5.47
N LEU A 80 -6.48 -6.12 -6.29
CA LEU A 80 -5.03 -6.34 -6.43
C LEU A 80 -4.30 -5.99 -5.12
N GLU A 81 -4.58 -4.83 -4.51
CA GLU A 81 -3.99 -4.44 -3.23
C GLU A 81 -4.27 -5.47 -2.15
N LYS A 82 -5.54 -5.87 -1.99
CA LYS A 82 -5.95 -6.90 -1.03
C LYS A 82 -5.17 -8.20 -1.24
N THR A 83 -5.02 -8.61 -2.49
CA THR A 83 -4.32 -9.86 -2.85
C THR A 83 -2.82 -9.78 -2.56
N LEU A 84 -2.18 -8.65 -2.85
CA LEU A 84 -0.76 -8.42 -2.57
C LEU A 84 -0.51 -8.36 -1.05
N ARG A 85 -1.34 -7.64 -0.30
CA ARG A 85 -1.23 -7.57 1.17
C ARG A 85 -1.41 -8.93 1.82
N ALA A 86 -2.37 -9.73 1.36
CA ALA A 86 -2.54 -11.10 1.83
C ALA A 86 -1.33 -12.00 1.53
N ALA A 87 -0.54 -11.65 0.51
CA ALA A 87 0.72 -12.32 0.17
C ALA A 87 1.95 -11.74 0.91
N GLY A 88 1.74 -10.80 1.86
CA GLY A 88 2.79 -10.21 2.71
C GLY A 88 3.52 -9.03 2.09
N TYR A 89 2.97 -8.36 1.08
CA TYR A 89 3.52 -7.12 0.54
C TYR A 89 2.98 -5.90 1.29
N HIS A 90 3.86 -4.97 1.65
CA HIS A 90 3.49 -3.67 2.21
C HIS A 90 3.31 -2.68 1.06
N VAL A 91 2.11 -2.62 0.49
CA VAL A 91 1.80 -1.89 -0.74
C VAL A 91 0.45 -1.19 -0.64
N THR A 92 0.33 -0.06 -1.33
CA THR A 92 -0.93 0.62 -1.65
C THR A 92 -1.08 0.69 -3.16
N VAL A 93 -2.26 0.36 -3.69
CA VAL A 93 -2.58 0.44 -5.11
C VAL A 93 -3.64 1.50 -5.33
N VAL A 94 -3.20 2.67 -5.82
CA VAL A 94 -4.09 3.81 -6.07
C VAL A 94 -4.84 3.61 -7.38
N ASN A 95 -6.16 3.79 -7.33
CA ASN A 95 -6.99 3.78 -8.54
C ASN A 95 -6.88 5.13 -9.26
N ALA A 96 -6.27 5.14 -10.43
CA ALA A 96 -6.19 6.28 -11.34
C ALA A 96 -6.81 5.92 -12.71
N GLY A 97 -7.86 5.10 -12.70
CA GLY A 97 -8.67 4.79 -13.88
C GLY A 97 -9.70 5.89 -14.15
N VAL A 98 -9.91 6.22 -15.41
CA VAL A 98 -10.97 7.14 -15.86
C VAL A 98 -11.73 6.49 -17.02
N SER A 99 -13.03 6.22 -16.79
CA SER A 99 -13.86 5.54 -17.78
C SER A 99 -13.93 6.32 -19.09
N GLY A 100 -13.71 5.62 -20.20
CA GLY A 100 -13.73 6.20 -21.54
C GLY A 100 -12.40 6.80 -22.02
N ASP A 101 -11.37 6.82 -21.19
CA ASP A 101 -10.06 7.36 -21.60
C ASP A 101 -9.45 6.56 -22.75
N THR A 102 -8.97 7.30 -23.74
CA THR A 102 -8.01 6.81 -24.73
C THR A 102 -6.58 6.98 -24.22
N ALA A 103 -5.61 6.43 -24.90
CA ALA A 103 -4.19 6.66 -24.60
C ALA A 103 -3.85 8.16 -24.59
N SER A 104 -4.39 8.94 -25.52
CA SER A 104 -4.22 10.41 -25.57
C SER A 104 -4.90 11.11 -24.38
N GLY A 105 -6.09 10.64 -23.96
CA GLY A 105 -6.76 11.15 -22.76
C GLY A 105 -5.95 10.90 -21.50
N GLY A 106 -5.42 9.69 -21.35
CA GLY A 106 -4.51 9.34 -20.27
C GLY A 106 -3.24 10.20 -20.29
N GLN A 107 -2.62 10.39 -21.46
CA GLN A 107 -1.45 11.27 -21.59
C GLN A 107 -1.72 12.68 -21.06
N ALA A 108 -2.87 13.25 -21.42
CA ALA A 108 -3.23 14.63 -21.05
C ALA A 108 -3.40 14.82 -19.52
N ARG A 109 -3.72 13.74 -18.77
CA ARG A 109 -3.93 13.80 -17.31
C ARG A 109 -2.85 13.09 -16.49
N LEU A 110 -1.74 12.69 -17.10
CA LEU A 110 -0.71 11.92 -16.39
C LEU A 110 -0.20 12.64 -15.15
N ASP A 111 0.10 13.95 -15.26
CA ASP A 111 0.57 14.76 -14.12
C ASP A 111 -0.43 14.76 -12.96
N TRP A 112 -1.70 14.94 -13.27
CA TRP A 112 -2.76 14.90 -12.25
C TRP A 112 -2.84 13.52 -11.59
N ALA A 113 -2.75 12.44 -12.36
CA ALA A 113 -2.82 11.08 -11.85
C ALA A 113 -1.62 10.72 -10.96
N LEU A 114 -0.44 11.25 -11.26
CA LEU A 114 0.76 11.02 -10.46
C LEU A 114 0.73 11.80 -9.14
N GLY A 115 0.10 13.00 -9.10
CA GLY A 115 -0.01 13.83 -7.91
C GLY A 115 1.33 14.02 -7.20
N GLU A 116 1.41 13.61 -5.93
CA GLU A 116 2.64 13.68 -5.13
C GLU A 116 3.70 12.61 -5.50
N GLY A 117 3.48 11.85 -6.58
CA GLY A 117 4.40 10.81 -7.05
C GLY A 117 3.94 9.38 -6.78
N ALA A 118 4.68 8.44 -7.34
CA ALA A 118 4.50 7.00 -7.21
C ALA A 118 5.86 6.30 -7.27
N ASP A 119 5.97 5.14 -6.63
CA ASP A 119 7.12 4.27 -6.78
C ASP A 119 7.05 3.51 -8.12
N GLY A 120 5.83 3.14 -8.53
CA GLY A 120 5.58 2.44 -9.77
C GLY A 120 4.19 2.66 -10.34
N VAL A 121 4.04 2.38 -11.62
CA VAL A 121 2.78 2.48 -12.35
C VAL A 121 2.47 1.15 -13.03
N ILE A 122 1.22 0.70 -12.94
CA ILE A 122 0.65 -0.31 -13.82
C ILE A 122 -0.12 0.47 -14.88
N LEU A 123 0.38 0.48 -16.12
CA LEU A 123 -0.19 1.23 -17.24
C LEU A 123 -1.11 0.33 -18.05
N GLU A 124 -2.41 0.63 -18.06
CA GLU A 124 -3.45 -0.06 -18.82
C GLU A 124 -4.26 0.99 -19.59
N LEU A 125 -4.05 1.14 -20.87
CA LEU A 125 -4.77 2.04 -21.77
C LEU A 125 -4.76 1.48 -23.18
N GLY A 126 -5.69 1.94 -24.01
CA GLY A 126 -5.79 1.61 -25.43
C GLY A 126 -7.04 0.83 -25.81
N ALA A 127 -7.82 0.31 -24.83
CA ALA A 127 -9.08 -0.35 -25.14
C ALA A 127 -10.07 0.59 -25.83
N ASN A 128 -10.19 1.82 -25.36
CA ASN A 128 -11.08 2.82 -25.98
C ASN A 128 -10.57 3.32 -27.33
N ASP A 129 -9.26 3.36 -27.54
CA ASP A 129 -8.66 3.65 -28.85
C ASP A 129 -9.09 2.57 -29.86
N MET A 130 -8.95 1.30 -29.49
CA MET A 130 -9.35 0.16 -30.30
C MET A 130 -10.86 0.18 -30.60
N LEU A 131 -11.70 0.38 -29.58
CA LEU A 131 -13.16 0.42 -29.75
C LEU A 131 -13.63 1.55 -30.65
N ARG A 132 -12.90 2.68 -30.70
CA ARG A 132 -13.20 3.84 -31.54
C ARG A 132 -12.48 3.80 -32.88
N GLY A 133 -11.72 2.77 -33.20
CA GLY A 133 -10.96 2.64 -34.43
C GLY A 133 -9.89 3.73 -34.61
N VAL A 134 -9.31 4.23 -33.51
CA VAL A 134 -8.21 5.20 -33.56
C VAL A 134 -7.01 4.54 -34.25
N ASP A 135 -6.31 5.28 -35.10
CA ASP A 135 -5.11 4.76 -35.78
C ASP A 135 -4.10 4.25 -34.73
N PRO A 136 -3.63 2.99 -34.82
CA PRO A 136 -2.67 2.42 -33.89
C PRO A 136 -1.40 3.26 -33.67
N GLU A 137 -0.96 4.06 -34.66
CA GLU A 137 0.19 4.95 -34.47
C GLU A 137 -0.12 6.12 -33.53
N VAL A 138 -1.36 6.61 -33.48
CA VAL A 138 -1.77 7.63 -32.49
C VAL A 138 -1.75 7.06 -31.08
N THR A 139 -2.33 5.87 -30.92
CA THR A 139 -2.31 5.14 -29.63
C THR A 139 -0.88 4.89 -29.15
N LYS A 140 -0.02 4.40 -30.06
CA LYS A 140 1.39 4.14 -29.78
C LYS A 140 2.15 5.41 -29.38
N ALA A 141 1.94 6.52 -30.09
CA ALA A 141 2.59 7.80 -29.79
C ALA A 141 2.21 8.32 -28.40
N ALA A 142 0.93 8.23 -28.02
CA ALA A 142 0.47 8.65 -26.71
C ALA A 142 1.03 7.75 -25.59
N LEU A 143 1.01 6.42 -25.75
CA LEU A 143 1.62 5.49 -24.79
C LEU A 143 3.14 5.69 -24.67
N ASP A 144 3.81 5.97 -25.80
CA ASP A 144 5.25 6.27 -25.83
C ASP A 144 5.57 7.55 -25.04
N ALA A 145 4.75 8.59 -25.19
CA ALA A 145 4.90 9.82 -24.43
C ALA A 145 4.70 9.60 -22.93
N ILE A 146 3.67 8.84 -22.52
CA ILE A 146 3.44 8.46 -21.11
C ILE A 146 4.67 7.73 -20.56
N LEU A 147 5.17 6.72 -21.24
CA LEU A 147 6.32 5.93 -20.81
C LEU A 147 7.60 6.76 -20.74
N GLY A 148 7.79 7.69 -21.71
CA GLY A 148 8.89 8.63 -21.72
C GLY A 148 8.90 9.54 -20.49
N GLU A 149 7.74 10.09 -20.14
CA GLU A 149 7.57 10.96 -18.98
C GLU A 149 7.79 10.19 -17.66
N LEU A 150 7.22 8.99 -17.52
CA LEU A 150 7.44 8.15 -16.35
C LEU A 150 8.93 7.79 -16.18
N ARG A 151 9.62 7.48 -17.27
CA ARG A 151 11.07 7.22 -17.27
C ARG A 151 11.86 8.46 -16.84
N ALA A 152 11.51 9.65 -17.35
CA ALA A 152 12.17 10.92 -16.98
C ALA A 152 12.05 11.21 -15.47
N ARG A 153 10.95 10.78 -14.85
CA ARG A 153 10.72 10.88 -13.39
C ARG A 153 11.26 9.68 -12.59
N ASN A 154 11.97 8.75 -13.21
CA ASN A 154 12.46 7.52 -12.58
C ASN A 154 11.36 6.63 -11.99
N ILE A 155 10.12 6.72 -12.49
CA ILE A 155 9.00 5.87 -12.07
C ILE A 155 9.02 4.60 -12.91
N LYS A 156 9.09 3.45 -12.25
CA LYS A 156 9.06 2.14 -12.93
C LYS A 156 7.65 1.83 -13.42
N VAL A 157 7.54 1.11 -14.54
CA VAL A 157 6.26 0.77 -15.16
C VAL A 157 6.15 -0.73 -15.40
N LEU A 158 4.98 -1.29 -15.10
CA LEU A 158 4.49 -2.56 -15.65
C LEU A 158 3.44 -2.22 -16.71
N ILE A 159 3.68 -2.62 -17.95
CA ILE A 159 2.70 -2.44 -19.03
C ILE A 159 1.70 -3.59 -18.98
N ALA A 160 0.41 -3.27 -18.87
CA ALA A 160 -0.69 -4.20 -19.04
C ALA A 160 -1.29 -3.97 -20.42
N GLY A 161 -0.90 -4.82 -21.37
CA GLY A 161 -1.23 -4.66 -22.78
C GLY A 161 -2.68 -4.96 -23.13
N MET A 162 -3.08 -4.54 -24.33
CA MET A 162 -4.39 -4.78 -24.91
C MET A 162 -4.25 -5.49 -26.27
N LYS A 163 -5.30 -6.17 -26.69
CA LYS A 163 -5.37 -6.80 -28.02
C LYS A 163 -6.58 -6.31 -28.78
N ALA A 164 -6.41 -6.08 -30.07
CA ALA A 164 -7.52 -5.67 -30.92
C ALA A 164 -8.47 -6.82 -31.25
N ALA A 165 -9.76 -6.49 -31.32
CA ALA A 165 -10.78 -7.39 -31.79
C ALA A 165 -10.55 -7.76 -33.28
N SER A 166 -10.79 -9.03 -33.65
CA SER A 166 -10.60 -9.50 -35.03
C SER A 166 -11.56 -8.83 -36.03
N SER A 167 -12.69 -8.32 -35.55
CA SER A 167 -13.68 -7.58 -36.35
C SER A 167 -13.16 -6.27 -36.97
N LEU A 168 -12.04 -5.74 -36.44
CA LEU A 168 -11.41 -4.51 -36.96
C LEU A 168 -10.51 -4.75 -38.21
N GLY A 169 -10.41 -5.99 -38.65
CA GLY A 169 -9.58 -6.39 -39.78
C GLY A 169 -8.12 -6.68 -39.38
N GLN A 170 -7.49 -7.53 -40.19
CA GLN A 170 -6.16 -8.08 -39.90
C GLN A 170 -5.06 -7.03 -39.86
N ASP A 171 -5.11 -6.01 -40.69
CA ASP A 171 -4.12 -4.94 -40.73
C ASP A 171 -4.15 -4.15 -39.41
N TYR A 172 -5.33 -3.64 -39.04
CA TYR A 172 -5.49 -2.93 -37.76
C TYR A 172 -5.01 -3.75 -36.59
N LYS A 173 -5.47 -5.03 -36.51
CA LYS A 173 -5.09 -5.93 -35.44
C LYS A 173 -3.57 -6.14 -35.34
N THR A 174 -2.91 -6.37 -36.46
CA THR A 174 -1.45 -6.58 -36.50
C THR A 174 -0.70 -5.34 -36.00
N ARG A 175 -1.09 -4.15 -36.45
CA ARG A 175 -0.49 -2.88 -36.04
C ARG A 175 -0.75 -2.58 -34.56
N PHE A 176 -1.98 -2.77 -34.09
CA PHE A 176 -2.37 -2.51 -32.71
C PHE A 176 -1.69 -3.47 -31.73
N ASP A 177 -1.74 -4.76 -32.00
CA ASP A 177 -1.16 -5.79 -31.11
C ASP A 177 0.37 -5.67 -30.98
N ALA A 178 1.03 -5.06 -31.99
CA ALA A 178 2.47 -4.82 -31.97
C ALA A 178 2.90 -3.65 -31.05
N ILE A 179 2.00 -2.76 -30.64
CA ILE A 179 2.30 -1.56 -29.84
C ILE A 179 3.00 -1.93 -28.53
N TYR A 180 2.36 -2.76 -27.73
CA TYR A 180 2.79 -3.06 -26.36
C TYR A 180 4.13 -3.80 -26.30
N PRO A 181 4.39 -4.84 -27.10
CA PRO A 181 5.70 -5.49 -27.14
C PRO A 181 6.81 -4.54 -27.60
N ALA A 182 6.53 -3.67 -28.58
CA ALA A 182 7.50 -2.71 -29.07
C ALA A 182 7.87 -1.68 -27.98
N LEU A 183 6.89 -1.14 -27.27
CA LEU A 183 7.10 -0.19 -26.19
C LEU A 183 7.77 -0.85 -24.98
N ALA A 184 7.36 -2.06 -24.61
CA ALA A 184 8.01 -2.82 -23.54
C ALA A 184 9.50 -3.02 -23.80
N LYS A 185 9.87 -3.37 -25.05
CA LYS A 185 11.28 -3.49 -25.48
C LYS A 185 12.00 -2.14 -25.45
N LYS A 186 11.37 -1.06 -25.93
CA LYS A 186 11.99 0.29 -25.98
C LYS A 186 12.33 0.82 -24.58
N TYR A 187 11.47 0.56 -23.60
CA TYR A 187 11.61 1.08 -22.25
C TYR A 187 12.19 0.09 -21.24
N ASP A 188 12.54 -1.13 -21.66
CA ASP A 188 12.94 -2.23 -20.78
C ASP A 188 11.92 -2.46 -19.64
N ALA A 189 10.64 -2.36 -20.00
CA ALA A 189 9.53 -2.47 -19.06
C ALA A 189 8.94 -3.89 -19.11
N PRO A 190 8.61 -4.48 -17.94
CA PRO A 190 7.85 -5.74 -17.93
C PRO A 190 6.49 -5.55 -18.60
N LEU A 191 6.06 -6.57 -19.34
CA LEU A 191 4.80 -6.61 -20.06
C LEU A 191 3.92 -7.76 -19.58
N TYR A 192 2.68 -7.47 -19.19
CA TYR A 192 1.59 -8.43 -19.15
C TYR A 192 0.83 -8.30 -20.49
N PRO A 193 0.89 -9.31 -21.38
CA PRO A 193 0.54 -9.10 -22.80
C PRO A 193 -0.91 -8.73 -23.07
N PHE A 194 -1.86 -9.20 -22.23
CA PHE A 194 -3.28 -8.93 -22.44
C PHE A 194 -4.02 -8.82 -21.12
N PHE A 195 -4.44 -7.60 -20.77
CA PHE A 195 -5.10 -7.32 -19.48
C PHE A 195 -6.37 -8.14 -19.27
N LEU A 196 -7.16 -8.37 -20.33
CA LEU A 196 -8.42 -9.14 -20.30
C LEU A 196 -8.22 -10.65 -20.55
N GLU A 197 -7.02 -11.19 -20.37
CA GLU A 197 -6.76 -12.63 -20.57
C GLU A 197 -7.68 -13.48 -19.67
N GLY A 198 -8.38 -14.44 -20.28
CA GLY A 198 -9.34 -15.32 -19.61
C GLY A 198 -10.67 -14.68 -19.24
N VAL A 199 -10.94 -13.44 -19.70
CA VAL A 199 -12.21 -12.71 -19.49
C VAL A 199 -12.82 -12.28 -20.82
N ALA A 200 -12.03 -11.89 -21.82
CA ALA A 200 -12.50 -11.32 -23.07
C ALA A 200 -13.53 -12.21 -23.82
N GLY A 201 -13.37 -13.52 -23.81
CA GLY A 201 -14.26 -14.48 -24.46
C GLY A 201 -15.39 -15.02 -23.57
N GLU A 202 -15.48 -14.62 -22.29
CA GLU A 202 -16.33 -15.26 -21.28
C GLU A 202 -17.50 -14.33 -20.86
N PRO A 203 -18.71 -14.52 -21.40
CA PRO A 203 -19.86 -13.66 -21.05
C PRO A 203 -20.20 -13.70 -19.55
N ALA A 204 -20.03 -14.83 -18.86
CA ALA A 204 -20.27 -14.96 -17.43
C ALA A 204 -19.36 -14.10 -16.54
N LEU A 205 -18.22 -13.62 -17.08
CA LEU A 205 -17.26 -12.76 -16.38
C LEU A 205 -17.41 -11.29 -16.70
N LYS A 206 -18.48 -10.91 -17.42
CA LYS A 206 -18.75 -9.54 -17.87
C LYS A 206 -20.05 -9.00 -17.29
N LEU A 207 -20.17 -7.70 -17.29
CA LEU A 207 -21.41 -6.99 -17.06
C LEU A 207 -22.38 -7.18 -18.24
N GLY A 208 -23.62 -6.74 -18.09
CA GLY A 208 -24.66 -6.86 -19.11
C GLY A 208 -24.34 -6.10 -20.41
N ASP A 209 -23.34 -5.23 -20.43
CA ASP A 209 -22.86 -4.55 -21.64
C ASP A 209 -21.95 -5.42 -22.52
N GLY A 210 -21.53 -6.58 -22.03
CA GLY A 210 -20.66 -7.51 -22.77
C GLY A 210 -19.22 -7.04 -22.95
N LEU A 211 -18.84 -5.91 -22.35
CA LEU A 211 -17.51 -5.28 -22.47
C LEU A 211 -16.74 -5.32 -21.14
N HIS A 212 -17.33 -4.76 -20.09
CA HIS A 212 -16.66 -4.58 -18.81
C HIS A 212 -16.69 -5.85 -17.97
N PRO A 213 -15.60 -6.18 -17.26
CA PRO A 213 -15.58 -7.29 -16.30
C PRO A 213 -16.56 -7.04 -15.16
N ASN A 214 -17.27 -8.08 -14.72
CA ASN A 214 -17.93 -8.09 -13.42
C ASN A 214 -16.93 -8.43 -12.30
N SER A 215 -17.38 -8.51 -11.04
CA SER A 215 -16.47 -8.80 -9.91
C SER A 215 -15.68 -10.10 -10.09
N ALA A 216 -16.32 -11.17 -10.61
CA ALA A 216 -15.63 -12.43 -10.89
C ALA A 216 -14.61 -12.29 -12.04
N GLY A 217 -14.92 -11.45 -13.04
CA GLY A 217 -14.00 -11.08 -14.10
C GLY A 217 -12.78 -10.34 -13.58
N VAL A 218 -12.96 -9.37 -12.66
CA VAL A 218 -11.86 -8.66 -12.00
C VAL A 218 -10.98 -9.62 -11.21
N GLU A 219 -11.55 -10.54 -10.43
CA GLU A 219 -10.79 -11.56 -9.71
C GLU A 219 -9.96 -12.43 -10.67
N ARG A 220 -10.53 -12.78 -11.82
CA ARG A 220 -9.83 -13.54 -12.87
C ARG A 220 -8.66 -12.75 -13.44
N ILE A 221 -8.83 -11.44 -13.72
CA ILE A 221 -7.77 -10.56 -14.19
C ILE A 221 -6.65 -10.48 -13.14
N VAL A 222 -6.99 -10.20 -11.88
CA VAL A 222 -6.01 -10.12 -10.80
C VAL A 222 -5.23 -11.43 -10.66
N LYS A 223 -5.90 -12.57 -10.70
CA LYS A 223 -5.23 -13.88 -10.67
C LYS A 223 -4.23 -14.06 -11.82
N GLY A 224 -4.59 -13.61 -13.02
CA GLY A 224 -3.75 -13.72 -14.22
C GLY A 224 -2.52 -12.82 -14.16
N ILE A 225 -2.70 -11.54 -13.82
CA ILE A 225 -1.61 -10.56 -13.80
C ILE A 225 -0.72 -10.67 -12.54
N LEU A 226 -1.19 -11.28 -11.46
CA LEU A 226 -0.53 -11.32 -10.16
C LEU A 226 0.95 -11.77 -10.22
N PRO A 227 1.35 -12.80 -11.00
CA PRO A 227 2.76 -13.18 -11.11
C PRO A 227 3.63 -12.04 -11.65
N SER A 228 3.15 -11.32 -12.66
CA SER A 228 3.86 -10.17 -13.26
C SER A 228 3.95 -8.99 -12.28
N VAL A 229 2.87 -8.71 -11.54
CA VAL A 229 2.87 -7.66 -10.53
C VAL A 229 3.79 -8.01 -9.37
N ARG A 230 3.81 -9.25 -8.89
CA ARG A 230 4.75 -9.70 -7.85
C ARG A 230 6.20 -9.49 -8.29
N ALA A 231 6.56 -9.96 -9.48
CA ALA A 231 7.90 -9.76 -10.03
C ALA A 231 8.25 -8.27 -10.20
N PHE A 232 7.26 -7.43 -10.45
CA PHE A 232 7.41 -5.98 -10.55
C PHE A 232 7.63 -5.35 -9.16
N VAL A 233 6.81 -5.64 -8.17
CA VAL A 233 6.93 -5.06 -6.82
C VAL A 233 8.13 -5.61 -6.04
N ASP A 234 8.58 -6.83 -6.33
CA ASP A 234 9.82 -7.40 -5.76
C ASP A 234 11.07 -6.56 -6.10
N LYS A 235 11.07 -5.85 -7.24
CA LYS A 235 12.15 -4.93 -7.62
C LYS A 235 12.31 -3.71 -6.69
N PHE A 236 11.33 -3.45 -5.84
CA PHE A 236 11.35 -2.34 -4.86
C PHE A 236 11.64 -2.83 -3.42
N GLY A 237 11.83 -4.13 -3.22
CA GLY A 237 12.05 -4.68 -1.88
C GLY A 237 10.79 -4.63 -0.97
N ALA A 238 9.60 -4.52 -1.57
CA ALA A 238 8.34 -4.27 -0.87
C ALA A 238 7.79 -5.43 -0.04
N LYS A 239 8.48 -6.58 0.00
CA LYS A 239 8.06 -7.72 0.80
C LYS A 239 8.38 -7.48 2.26
N ALA A 240 7.38 -7.47 3.13
CA ALA A 240 7.59 -7.38 4.58
C ALA A 240 8.53 -8.49 5.02
N ALA A 241 9.54 -8.14 5.84
CA ALA A 241 10.40 -9.14 6.46
C ALA A 241 9.49 -10.10 7.22
N ARG A 242 9.52 -11.40 6.87
CA ARG A 242 8.78 -12.40 7.65
C ARG A 242 9.33 -12.36 9.07
N SER A 243 8.52 -11.90 10.03
CA SER A 243 8.82 -12.11 11.44
C SER A 243 8.90 -13.64 11.64
N LYS A 244 10.12 -14.11 11.96
CA LYS A 244 10.35 -15.50 12.36
C LYS A 244 9.75 -15.74 13.73
#